data_b8a117a25fee714933d4c15883cea8fa
#
_entry.id   b8a117a25fee714933d4c15883cea8fa
#
_cell.length_a   1.000
_cell.length_b   1.000
_cell.length_c   1.000
_cell.angle_alpha   90.00
_cell.angle_beta   90.00
_cell.angle_gamma   90.00
#
_symmetry.space_group_name_H-M   'P 1'
#
loop_
_entity.id
_entity.type
_entity.pdbx_description
1 polymer ?
#
loop_
_entity_poly.entity_id
_entity_poly.type
_entity_poly.pdbx_seq_one_letter_code
_entity_poly.pdbx_strand_id
1 'polypeptide(L)'
;MLDSPRNAAPHAGNGALSPAVADREEAGSPAPGSGGVDLVVLVNGFPRLSETFVLQELLDLESRGVRLLLVALSNPREAVRQEDLERLRTEVVHLPPAALIPRRRKIRAHATLVEHRRSSYLAALRALRRSPDFTPGVLDRAAVLASRLVRLGSPPMYIHFAHKPATIGRFAARLAGVPYGLSCHAKDIWLTPFPELAAKVRDAEVVFTCTAAGREQLTLAAASATPVLHIHHGVAIEAVGDRTAPSGAPRILTVGRLVEKKGHDTLIRAAAILRDRGAQFSLRIAGEGVEWPRLQRLVHALDLGAHVTFLGPLTPAEVHAEHRAAHVFALACRTLANGDRDGLPNVLLEAMVRDLPIVSTRQEGVSEAIEDGYSGLLVPSDDAHSFATALERVLVDPGLARHLAAGARAAVAERFDRRALLPLVADALAGAGLIRPAVASPSGLHAPATVREAMREAVVA
;
A
#
# COMPACT_ATOMS: atom_id res chain seq x y z
N MET A 1 -22.52 -5.04 -46.66
CA MET A 1 -21.77 -6.11 -45.99
C MET A 1 -20.85 -5.41 -44.97
N LEU A 2 -21.28 -5.32 -43.73
CA LEU A 2 -20.58 -4.64 -42.64
C LEU A 2 -20.44 -5.67 -41.52
N ASP A 3 -19.20 -6.10 -41.29
CA ASP A 3 -18.84 -7.00 -40.20
C ASP A 3 -18.89 -6.26 -38.88
N SER A 4 -19.73 -6.77 -37.96
CA SER A 4 -19.78 -6.34 -36.54
C SER A 4 -18.79 -7.12 -35.72
N PRO A 5 -18.03 -6.48 -34.79
CA PRO A 5 -17.20 -7.20 -33.81
C PRO A 5 -18.07 -7.75 -32.67
N ARG A 6 -17.82 -9.00 -32.34
CA ARG A 6 -18.51 -9.81 -31.34
C ARG A 6 -18.32 -9.28 -29.91
N ASN A 7 -19.44 -9.04 -29.24
CA ASN A 7 -19.57 -8.87 -27.80
C ASN A 7 -19.19 -10.19 -27.09
N ALA A 8 -18.13 -10.20 -26.31
CA ALA A 8 -17.83 -11.26 -25.35
C ALA A 8 -18.34 -10.85 -23.97
N ALA A 9 -19.37 -11.52 -23.50
CA ALA A 9 -19.89 -11.41 -22.14
C ALA A 9 -18.90 -12.08 -21.14
N PRO A 10 -18.79 -11.57 -19.89
CA PRO A 10 -17.94 -12.19 -18.88
C PRO A 10 -18.61 -13.44 -18.32
N HIS A 11 -17.99 -14.59 -18.50
CA HIS A 11 -18.35 -15.83 -17.83
C HIS A 11 -18.09 -15.73 -16.31
N ALA A 12 -19.17 -15.74 -15.53
CA ALA A 12 -19.14 -16.00 -14.11
C ALA A 12 -18.82 -17.50 -13.89
N GLY A 13 -17.57 -17.84 -13.75
CA GLY A 13 -17.11 -19.18 -13.36
C GLY A 13 -16.97 -19.27 -11.84
N ASN A 14 -17.96 -19.84 -11.17
CA ASN A 14 -17.84 -20.35 -9.79
C ASN A 14 -16.89 -21.56 -9.79
N GLY A 15 -15.60 -21.32 -9.69
CA GLY A 15 -14.58 -22.36 -9.46
C GLY A 15 -14.51 -22.71 -7.99
N ALA A 16 -15.25 -23.71 -7.54
CA ALA A 16 -15.06 -24.34 -6.24
C ALA A 16 -13.62 -24.89 -6.15
N LEU A 17 -12.88 -24.49 -5.11
CA LEU A 17 -11.58 -25.03 -4.78
C LEU A 17 -11.73 -26.53 -4.52
N SER A 18 -10.99 -27.35 -5.27
CA SER A 18 -10.92 -28.80 -5.06
C SER A 18 -10.40 -29.09 -3.63
N PRO A 19 -10.99 -30.06 -2.88
CA PRO A 19 -10.59 -30.41 -1.52
C PRO A 19 -9.12 -30.89 -1.40
N ALA A 20 -8.50 -31.28 -2.49
CA ALA A 20 -7.13 -31.82 -2.53
C ALA A 20 -6.02 -30.78 -2.22
N VAL A 21 -6.31 -29.47 -2.27
CA VAL A 21 -5.32 -28.42 -1.96
C VAL A 21 -5.23 -28.18 -0.45
N ALA A 22 -6.28 -28.47 0.32
CA ALA A 22 -6.31 -28.25 1.77
C ALA A 22 -5.48 -29.28 2.56
N ASP A 23 -5.25 -30.47 2.04
CA ASP A 23 -4.56 -31.55 2.74
C ASP A 23 -3.03 -31.61 2.48
N ARG A 24 -2.51 -30.91 1.46
CA ARG A 24 -1.06 -30.86 1.21
C ARG A 24 -0.28 -29.94 2.17
N GLU A 25 -0.95 -29.03 2.88
CA GLU A 25 -0.31 -28.16 3.90
C GLU A 25 0.02 -28.89 5.22
N GLU A 26 -0.50 -30.09 5.48
CA GLU A 26 -0.22 -30.84 6.72
C GLU A 26 1.05 -31.73 6.65
N ALA A 27 1.64 -31.93 5.49
CA ALA A 27 2.74 -32.90 5.30
C ALA A 27 4.15 -32.28 5.34
N GLY A 28 4.29 -30.98 5.54
CA GLY A 28 5.59 -30.29 5.57
C GLY A 28 6.02 -29.88 6.96
N SER A 29 6.45 -30.83 7.81
CA SER A 29 7.46 -30.48 8.82
C SER A 29 8.72 -30.06 8.09
N PRO A 30 9.36 -28.91 8.43
CA PRO A 30 10.62 -28.52 7.82
C PRO A 30 11.65 -29.62 8.06
N ALA A 31 12.36 -30.00 7.01
CA ALA A 31 13.46 -30.95 7.11
C ALA A 31 14.45 -30.49 8.19
N PRO A 32 15.04 -31.41 8.99
CA PRO A 32 16.02 -31.05 10.00
C PRO A 32 17.25 -30.44 9.30
N GLY A 33 17.38 -29.11 9.36
CA GLY A 33 18.44 -28.34 8.69
C GLY A 33 18.00 -26.97 8.19
N SER A 34 16.70 -26.68 8.07
CA SER A 34 16.21 -25.35 7.69
C SER A 34 16.15 -24.45 8.93
N GLY A 35 16.97 -23.43 9.00
CA GLY A 35 16.96 -22.42 10.05
C GLY A 35 15.54 -21.85 10.24
N GLY A 36 15.12 -21.65 11.52
CA GLY A 36 13.75 -21.23 11.86
C GLY A 36 13.34 -19.88 11.23
N VAL A 37 12.05 -19.54 11.30
CA VAL A 37 11.50 -18.23 10.88
C VAL A 37 11.86 -17.17 11.92
N ASP A 38 12.40 -16.04 11.46
CA ASP A 38 12.76 -14.92 12.34
C ASP A 38 11.60 -13.93 12.52
N LEU A 39 10.77 -13.74 11.48
CA LEU A 39 9.64 -12.80 11.49
C LEU A 39 8.49 -13.34 10.64
N VAL A 40 7.27 -13.27 11.15
CA VAL A 40 6.05 -13.55 10.38
C VAL A 40 5.42 -12.25 9.93
N VAL A 41 5.31 -12.03 8.63
CA VAL A 41 4.64 -10.85 8.07
C VAL A 41 3.19 -11.20 7.73
N LEU A 42 2.23 -10.38 8.20
CA LEU A 42 0.80 -10.58 7.95
C LEU A 42 0.22 -9.45 7.10
N VAL A 43 -0.41 -9.80 5.98
CA VAL A 43 -1.01 -8.84 5.04
C VAL A 43 -2.46 -9.19 4.71
N ASN A 44 -3.22 -8.23 4.17
CA ASN A 44 -4.62 -8.46 3.78
C ASN A 44 -4.74 -9.37 2.55
N GLY A 45 -3.93 -9.13 1.54
CA GLY A 45 -3.87 -9.93 0.31
C GLY A 45 -2.53 -9.79 -0.36
N PHE A 46 -2.05 -10.88 -0.98
CA PHE A 46 -0.76 -10.87 -1.66
C PHE A 46 -0.74 -11.91 -2.79
N PRO A 47 -0.12 -11.60 -3.94
CA PRO A 47 0.44 -10.29 -4.32
C PRO A 47 -0.64 -9.29 -4.74
N ARG A 48 -0.35 -7.97 -4.62
CA ARG A 48 -1.20 -6.87 -5.09
C ARG A 48 -0.39 -5.85 -5.86
N LEU A 49 -0.80 -5.53 -7.07
CA LEU A 49 -0.10 -4.57 -7.95
C LEU A 49 0.04 -3.18 -7.29
N SER A 50 -0.99 -2.74 -6.57
CA SER A 50 -1.03 -1.40 -5.94
C SER A 50 -0.28 -1.30 -4.60
N GLU A 51 0.24 -2.41 -4.06
CA GLU A 51 0.93 -2.48 -2.77
C GLU A 51 2.42 -2.80 -2.95
N THR A 52 3.09 -2.08 -3.88
CA THR A 52 4.51 -2.27 -4.21
C THR A 52 5.43 -2.10 -3.00
N PHE A 53 5.08 -1.19 -2.08
CA PHE A 53 5.85 -0.93 -0.85
C PHE A 53 5.96 -2.17 0.04
N VAL A 54 4.91 -2.99 0.16
CA VAL A 54 4.96 -4.26 0.92
C VAL A 54 6.01 -5.19 0.34
N LEU A 55 5.99 -5.42 -0.99
CA LEU A 55 6.99 -6.26 -1.63
C LEU A 55 8.41 -5.74 -1.44
N GLN A 56 8.60 -4.43 -1.54
CA GLN A 56 9.93 -3.83 -1.38
C GLN A 56 10.46 -3.94 0.07
N GLU A 57 9.60 -3.80 1.07
CA GLU A 57 9.97 -4.05 2.48
C GLU A 57 10.36 -5.52 2.71
N LEU A 58 9.61 -6.47 2.14
CA LEU A 58 9.95 -7.91 2.22
C LEU A 58 11.30 -8.21 1.58
N LEU A 59 11.57 -7.68 0.39
CA LEU A 59 12.85 -7.85 -0.30
C LEU A 59 14.03 -7.23 0.46
N ASP A 60 13.83 -6.07 1.07
CA ASP A 60 14.87 -5.44 1.90
C ASP A 60 15.18 -6.29 3.15
N LEU A 61 14.15 -6.75 3.87
CA LEU A 61 14.32 -7.62 5.04
C LEU A 61 15.02 -8.94 4.66
N GLU A 62 14.64 -9.58 3.54
CA GLU A 62 15.34 -10.76 3.03
C GLU A 62 16.81 -10.48 2.70
N SER A 63 17.10 -9.32 2.09
CA SER A 63 18.46 -8.93 1.73
C SER A 63 19.37 -8.75 2.96
N ARG A 64 18.76 -8.43 4.11
CA ARG A 64 19.42 -8.33 5.42
C ARG A 64 19.54 -9.67 6.15
N GLY A 65 19.14 -10.76 5.52
CA GLY A 65 19.22 -12.10 6.09
C GLY A 65 18.08 -12.46 7.06
N VAL A 66 17.01 -11.66 7.15
CA VAL A 66 15.83 -11.98 7.95
C VAL A 66 15.03 -13.10 7.24
N ARG A 67 14.82 -14.21 7.93
CA ARG A 67 14.04 -15.33 7.40
C ARG A 67 12.57 -15.10 7.65
N LEU A 68 11.84 -14.81 6.58
CA LEU A 68 10.44 -14.41 6.62
C LEU A 68 9.49 -15.59 6.38
N LEU A 69 8.29 -15.48 6.93
CA LEU A 69 7.09 -16.20 6.48
C LEU A 69 6.00 -15.16 6.19
N LEU A 70 5.50 -15.10 4.97
CA LEU A 70 4.42 -14.21 4.61
C LEU A 70 3.06 -14.92 4.73
N VAL A 71 2.18 -14.38 5.57
CA VAL A 71 0.80 -14.85 5.72
C VAL A 71 -0.15 -13.84 5.10
N ALA A 72 -0.88 -14.23 4.06
CA ALA A 72 -1.89 -13.42 3.41
C ALA A 72 -3.30 -13.89 3.75
N LEU A 73 -4.21 -12.97 4.04
CA LEU A 73 -5.62 -13.28 4.34
C LEU A 73 -6.44 -13.62 3.09
N SER A 74 -5.93 -13.27 1.90
CA SER A 74 -6.56 -13.57 0.61
C SER A 74 -5.51 -13.61 -0.50
N ASN A 75 -5.87 -14.29 -1.61
CA ASN A 75 -5.13 -14.22 -2.87
C ASN A 75 -5.96 -13.41 -3.87
N PRO A 76 -5.57 -12.20 -4.23
CA PRO A 76 -6.34 -11.33 -5.13
C PRO A 76 -6.47 -11.87 -6.55
N ARG A 77 -5.54 -12.74 -7.01
CA ARG A 77 -5.50 -13.28 -8.39
C ARG A 77 -5.53 -12.17 -9.46
N GLU A 78 -4.79 -11.09 -9.23
CA GLU A 78 -4.67 -10.01 -10.21
C GLU A 78 -4.02 -10.51 -11.50
N ALA A 79 -4.52 -10.06 -12.66
CA ALA A 79 -4.03 -10.47 -13.98
C ALA A 79 -2.61 -9.96 -14.23
N VAL A 80 -2.30 -8.79 -13.72
CA VAL A 80 -0.97 -8.14 -13.81
C VAL A 80 -0.24 -8.30 -12.49
N ARG A 81 1.05 -8.63 -12.54
CA ARG A 81 1.90 -8.82 -11.36
C ARG A 81 3.04 -7.81 -11.32
N GLN A 82 3.58 -7.58 -10.14
CA GLN A 82 4.79 -6.80 -9.94
C GLN A 82 6.01 -7.56 -10.51
N GLU A 83 6.91 -6.87 -11.21
CA GLU A 83 8.11 -7.47 -11.82
C GLU A 83 9.05 -8.07 -10.76
N ASP A 84 9.25 -7.39 -9.63
CA ASP A 84 10.13 -7.82 -8.54
C ASP A 84 9.60 -9.04 -7.76
N LEU A 85 8.38 -9.52 -8.02
CA LEU A 85 7.78 -10.63 -7.30
C LEU A 85 8.59 -11.93 -7.41
N GLU A 86 9.24 -12.16 -8.56
CA GLU A 86 10.09 -13.33 -8.80
C GLU A 86 11.36 -13.35 -7.95
N ARG A 87 11.76 -12.19 -7.41
CA ARG A 87 12.93 -12.06 -6.52
C ARG A 87 12.62 -12.48 -5.09
N LEU A 88 11.33 -12.52 -4.70
CA LEU A 88 10.91 -12.89 -3.37
C LEU A 88 11.09 -14.40 -3.15
N ARG A 89 11.87 -14.79 -2.12
CA ARG A 89 12.14 -16.19 -1.74
C ARG A 89 11.22 -16.66 -0.62
N THR A 90 10.60 -15.72 0.10
CA THR A 90 9.73 -15.97 1.24
C THR A 90 8.54 -16.85 0.86
N GLU A 91 8.29 -17.89 1.66
CA GLU A 91 7.08 -18.71 1.56
C GLU A 91 5.83 -17.85 1.80
N VAL A 92 4.86 -17.94 0.88
CA VAL A 92 3.57 -17.27 0.98
C VAL A 92 2.48 -18.26 1.36
N VAL A 93 1.88 -18.06 2.52
CA VAL A 93 0.80 -18.91 3.04
C VAL A 93 -0.50 -18.12 3.09
N HIS A 94 -1.58 -18.73 2.61
CA HIS A 94 -2.91 -18.11 2.65
C HIS A 94 -3.71 -18.63 3.84
N LEU A 95 -4.14 -17.72 4.72
CA LEU A 95 -5.02 -18.02 5.83
C LEU A 95 -6.49 -17.87 5.38
N PRO A 96 -7.23 -18.99 5.20
CA PRO A 96 -8.56 -18.95 4.63
C PRO A 96 -9.58 -18.24 5.54
N PRO A 97 -10.73 -17.79 5.02
CA PRO A 97 -11.86 -17.33 5.83
C PRO A 97 -12.31 -18.38 6.85
N ALA A 98 -12.78 -17.95 8.01
CA ALA A 98 -13.15 -18.84 9.12
C ALA A 98 -14.15 -19.95 8.72
N ALA A 99 -15.09 -19.63 7.81
CA ALA A 99 -16.06 -20.60 7.29
C ALA A 99 -15.43 -21.77 6.52
N LEU A 100 -14.27 -21.54 5.89
CA LEU A 100 -13.54 -22.53 5.12
C LEU A 100 -12.51 -23.32 5.94
N ILE A 101 -12.30 -22.96 7.21
CA ILE A 101 -11.40 -23.71 8.11
C ILE A 101 -12.13 -24.93 8.67
N PRO A 102 -11.67 -26.17 8.42
CA PRO A 102 -12.29 -27.37 8.96
C PRO A 102 -12.37 -27.34 10.49
N ARG A 103 -13.45 -27.84 11.05
CA ARG A 103 -13.68 -27.86 12.51
C ARG A 103 -12.55 -28.58 13.27
N ARG A 104 -12.04 -29.69 12.71
CA ARG A 104 -10.89 -30.41 13.27
C ARG A 104 -9.64 -29.54 13.39
N ARG A 105 -9.38 -28.68 12.40
CA ARG A 105 -8.22 -27.75 12.38
C ARG A 105 -8.38 -26.66 13.46
N LYS A 106 -9.59 -26.13 13.66
CA LYS A 106 -9.89 -25.19 14.73
C LYS A 106 -9.64 -25.80 16.11
N ILE A 107 -10.20 -26.99 16.35
CA ILE A 107 -10.03 -27.72 17.63
C ILE A 107 -8.54 -27.99 17.89
N ARG A 108 -7.81 -28.52 16.91
CA ARG A 108 -6.37 -28.77 17.02
C ARG A 108 -5.58 -27.50 17.35
N ALA A 109 -5.93 -26.37 16.71
CA ALA A 109 -5.28 -25.09 16.97
C ALA A 109 -5.45 -24.65 18.44
N HIS A 110 -6.67 -24.72 18.96
CA HIS A 110 -6.93 -24.40 20.37
C HIS A 110 -6.23 -25.38 21.32
N ALA A 111 -6.21 -26.69 21.03
CA ALA A 111 -5.49 -27.70 21.81
C ALA A 111 -3.99 -27.38 21.90
N THR A 112 -3.35 -27.12 20.76
CA THR A 112 -1.92 -26.71 20.71
C THR A 112 -1.65 -25.48 21.59
N LEU A 113 -2.51 -24.47 21.57
CA LEU A 113 -2.36 -23.25 22.40
C LEU A 113 -2.53 -23.51 23.88
N VAL A 114 -3.47 -24.40 24.27
CA VAL A 114 -3.68 -24.83 25.66
C VAL A 114 -2.47 -25.62 26.16
N GLU A 115 -1.93 -26.55 25.36
CA GLU A 115 -0.73 -27.33 25.69
C GLU A 115 0.48 -26.45 25.90
N HIS A 116 0.66 -25.44 25.01
CA HIS A 116 1.82 -24.56 25.06
C HIS A 116 1.80 -23.58 26.24
N ARG A 117 0.65 -22.93 26.55
CA ARG A 117 0.54 -21.86 27.56
C ARG A 117 -0.85 -21.78 28.19
N ARG A 118 -1.30 -22.84 28.88
CA ARG A 118 -2.67 -22.98 29.38
C ARG A 118 -3.20 -21.76 30.16
N SER A 119 -2.47 -21.27 31.15
CA SER A 119 -2.90 -20.14 31.98
C SER A 119 -3.00 -18.86 31.18
N SER A 120 -1.97 -18.54 30.39
CA SER A 120 -1.91 -17.35 29.54
C SER A 120 -2.96 -17.40 28.41
N TYR A 121 -3.18 -18.59 27.82
CA TYR A 121 -4.22 -18.79 26.80
C TYR A 121 -5.63 -18.44 27.33
N LEU A 122 -6.01 -18.93 28.50
CA LEU A 122 -7.31 -18.63 29.07
C LEU A 122 -7.47 -17.15 29.44
N ALA A 123 -6.42 -16.51 29.94
CA ALA A 123 -6.41 -15.08 30.22
C ALA A 123 -6.53 -14.26 28.93
N ALA A 124 -5.75 -14.59 27.88
CA ALA A 124 -5.83 -13.97 26.57
C ALA A 124 -7.24 -14.11 25.94
N LEU A 125 -7.82 -15.31 26.00
CA LEU A 125 -9.15 -15.58 25.47
C LEU A 125 -10.24 -14.74 26.17
N ARG A 126 -10.15 -14.59 27.50
CA ARG A 126 -11.08 -13.71 28.25
C ARG A 126 -10.93 -12.25 27.87
N ALA A 127 -9.71 -11.77 27.74
CA ALA A 127 -9.42 -10.39 27.33
C ALA A 127 -9.89 -10.11 25.89
N LEU A 128 -9.64 -11.02 24.97
CA LEU A 128 -10.03 -10.88 23.56
C LEU A 128 -11.56 -10.87 23.38
N ARG A 129 -12.32 -11.66 24.19
CA ARG A 129 -13.79 -11.64 24.15
C ARG A 129 -14.40 -10.29 24.53
N ARG A 130 -13.66 -9.43 25.22
CA ARG A 130 -14.07 -8.06 25.59
C ARG A 130 -13.61 -7.03 24.58
N SER A 131 -12.84 -7.43 23.55
CA SER A 131 -12.34 -6.51 22.53
C SER A 131 -13.47 -6.04 21.61
N PRO A 132 -13.50 -4.76 21.23
CA PRO A 132 -14.55 -4.21 20.35
C PRO A 132 -14.62 -4.89 18.98
N ASP A 133 -13.51 -5.45 18.51
CA ASP A 133 -13.36 -6.13 17.21
C ASP A 133 -13.50 -7.68 17.32
N PHE A 134 -14.00 -8.19 18.46
CA PHE A 134 -14.17 -9.62 18.65
C PHE A 134 -15.30 -10.18 17.80
N THR A 135 -15.01 -11.26 17.07
CA THR A 135 -16.01 -12.18 16.51
C THR A 135 -15.49 -13.63 16.60
N PRO A 136 -16.40 -14.64 16.66
CA PRO A 136 -15.96 -16.04 16.64
C PRO A 136 -15.10 -16.38 15.42
N GLY A 137 -15.43 -15.83 14.25
CA GLY A 137 -14.65 -16.06 13.03
C GLY A 137 -13.25 -15.44 13.06
N VAL A 138 -13.09 -14.29 13.71
CA VAL A 138 -11.77 -13.69 13.94
C VAL A 138 -10.97 -14.59 14.90
N LEU A 139 -11.57 -15.05 15.98
CA LEU A 139 -10.92 -15.93 16.95
C LEU A 139 -10.45 -17.24 16.31
N ASP A 140 -11.28 -17.89 15.48
CA ASP A 140 -10.93 -19.12 14.77
C ASP A 140 -9.68 -18.92 13.88
N ARG A 141 -9.65 -17.84 13.10
CA ARG A 141 -8.50 -17.51 12.25
C ARG A 141 -7.26 -17.18 13.06
N ALA A 142 -7.42 -16.40 14.11
CA ALA A 142 -6.34 -16.04 15.02
C ALA A 142 -5.76 -17.25 15.74
N ALA A 143 -6.60 -18.20 16.20
CA ALA A 143 -6.14 -19.42 16.84
C ALA A 143 -5.34 -20.31 15.88
N VAL A 144 -5.77 -20.44 14.62
CA VAL A 144 -5.02 -21.18 13.59
C VAL A 144 -3.66 -20.54 13.32
N LEU A 145 -3.62 -19.20 13.18
CA LEU A 145 -2.35 -18.47 13.01
C LEU A 145 -1.46 -18.61 14.25
N ALA A 146 -2.01 -18.41 15.45
CA ALA A 146 -1.28 -18.53 16.71
C ALA A 146 -0.69 -19.94 16.90
N SER A 147 -1.46 -20.99 16.59
CA SER A 147 -0.94 -22.37 16.67
C SER A 147 0.21 -22.62 15.66
N ARG A 148 0.22 -21.93 14.51
CA ARG A 148 1.37 -21.99 13.57
C ARG A 148 2.57 -21.23 14.15
N LEU A 149 2.37 -20.04 14.73
CA LEU A 149 3.45 -19.29 15.40
C LEU A 149 4.13 -20.15 16.47
N VAL A 150 3.35 -20.81 17.32
CA VAL A 150 3.88 -21.71 18.36
C VAL A 150 4.74 -22.83 17.75
N ARG A 151 4.27 -23.48 16.69
CA ARG A 151 5.04 -24.54 16.00
C ARG A 151 6.32 -24.04 15.33
N LEU A 152 6.38 -22.76 14.96
CA LEU A 152 7.56 -22.11 14.39
C LEU A 152 8.56 -21.60 15.45
N GLY A 153 8.32 -21.86 16.74
CA GLY A 153 9.18 -21.36 17.81
C GLY A 153 8.80 -19.98 18.31
N SER A 154 7.56 -19.55 18.06
CA SER A 154 7.00 -18.27 18.52
C SER A 154 7.72 -17.03 17.99
N PRO A 155 7.98 -16.92 16.68
CA PRO A 155 8.57 -15.72 16.10
C PRO A 155 7.65 -14.51 16.28
N PRO A 156 8.20 -13.30 16.39
CA PRO A 156 7.41 -12.06 16.37
C PRO A 156 6.70 -11.86 15.04
N MET A 157 5.77 -10.89 15.02
CA MET A 157 4.98 -10.57 13.83
C MET A 157 5.23 -9.13 13.37
N TYR A 158 5.12 -8.89 12.06
CA TYR A 158 4.98 -7.57 11.46
C TYR A 158 3.70 -7.54 10.63
N ILE A 159 2.79 -6.62 10.95
CA ILE A 159 1.43 -6.62 10.41
C ILE A 159 1.22 -5.37 9.57
N HIS A 160 0.84 -5.54 8.29
CA HIS A 160 0.42 -4.43 7.45
C HIS A 160 -1.09 -4.26 7.49
N PHE A 161 -1.53 -3.03 7.65
CA PHE A 161 -2.91 -2.53 7.71
C PHE A 161 -3.63 -2.78 9.04
N ALA A 162 -4.00 -1.68 9.70
CA ALA A 162 -4.68 -1.66 11.00
C ALA A 162 -6.12 -2.20 10.99
N HIS A 163 -6.69 -2.49 9.81
CA HIS A 163 -8.03 -3.10 9.73
C HIS A 163 -7.98 -4.63 10.00
N LYS A 164 -8.54 -5.46 9.12
CA LYS A 164 -8.69 -6.91 9.29
C LYS A 164 -7.40 -7.68 9.60
N PRO A 165 -6.25 -7.41 8.94
CA PRO A 165 -4.99 -8.07 9.29
C PRO A 165 -4.60 -7.81 10.75
N ALA A 166 -4.64 -6.55 11.20
CA ALA A 166 -4.27 -6.23 12.57
C ALA A 166 -5.24 -6.82 13.60
N THR A 167 -6.54 -6.92 13.31
CA THR A 167 -7.48 -7.61 14.19
C THR A 167 -7.09 -9.09 14.40
N ILE A 168 -6.85 -9.81 13.30
CA ILE A 168 -6.48 -11.25 13.36
C ILE A 168 -5.08 -11.42 13.94
N GLY A 169 -4.12 -10.59 13.52
CA GLY A 169 -2.73 -10.64 13.97
C GLY A 169 -2.58 -10.35 15.46
N ARG A 170 -3.21 -9.27 15.96
CA ARG A 170 -3.26 -8.93 17.39
C ARG A 170 -3.80 -10.06 18.24
N PHE A 171 -4.90 -10.70 17.80
CA PHE A 171 -5.47 -11.84 18.52
C PHE A 171 -4.51 -13.03 18.48
N ALA A 172 -3.90 -13.32 17.33
CA ALA A 172 -2.93 -14.40 17.21
C ALA A 172 -1.69 -14.15 18.07
N ALA A 173 -1.17 -12.93 18.07
CA ALA A 173 -0.04 -12.51 18.88
C ALA A 173 -0.33 -12.72 20.39
N ARG A 174 -1.48 -12.26 20.88
CA ARG A 174 -1.88 -12.46 22.27
C ARG A 174 -2.08 -13.93 22.64
N LEU A 175 -2.65 -14.75 21.74
CA LEU A 175 -2.86 -16.18 21.98
C LEU A 175 -1.53 -16.96 21.96
N ALA A 176 -0.60 -16.62 21.10
CA ALA A 176 0.73 -17.23 21.02
C ALA A 176 1.72 -16.64 22.04
N GLY A 177 1.46 -15.43 22.56
CA GLY A 177 2.34 -14.69 23.45
C GLY A 177 3.57 -14.17 22.75
N VAL A 178 3.41 -13.67 21.54
CA VAL A 178 4.48 -13.06 20.73
C VAL A 178 4.24 -11.56 20.56
N PRO A 179 5.30 -10.73 20.45
CA PRO A 179 5.16 -9.31 20.14
C PRO A 179 4.85 -9.09 18.67
N TYR A 180 4.37 -7.87 18.32
CA TYR A 180 4.19 -7.48 16.93
C TYR A 180 4.43 -5.98 16.69
N GLY A 181 4.90 -5.66 15.48
CA GLY A 181 4.90 -4.32 14.89
C GLY A 181 3.71 -4.13 13.95
N LEU A 182 3.28 -2.90 13.77
CA LEU A 182 2.11 -2.56 12.95
C LEU A 182 2.44 -1.46 11.94
N SER A 183 2.16 -1.68 10.66
CA SER A 183 2.27 -0.67 9.59
C SER A 183 0.89 -0.24 9.11
N CYS A 184 0.60 1.06 9.20
CA CYS A 184 -0.69 1.67 8.89
C CYS A 184 -0.53 2.66 7.73
N HIS A 185 -1.49 2.70 6.78
CA HIS A 185 -1.21 3.38 5.51
C HIS A 185 -2.19 4.50 5.15
N ALA A 186 -3.50 4.25 5.18
CA ALA A 186 -4.53 5.23 4.84
C ALA A 186 -5.91 4.78 5.31
N LYS A 187 -6.66 4.06 4.44
CA LYS A 187 -8.01 3.58 4.73
C LYS A 187 -8.12 2.85 6.08
N ASP A 188 -7.11 2.11 6.42
CA ASP A 188 -7.01 1.33 7.66
C ASP A 188 -6.85 2.20 8.92
N ILE A 189 -6.35 3.43 8.78
CA ILE A 189 -6.30 4.43 9.85
C ILE A 189 -7.67 5.12 9.99
N TRP A 190 -8.19 5.64 8.87
CA TRP A 190 -9.32 6.55 8.87
C TRP A 190 -10.69 5.87 8.96
N LEU A 191 -10.81 4.62 8.50
CA LEU A 191 -12.05 3.87 8.52
C LEU A 191 -12.13 2.80 9.63
N THR A 192 -11.04 2.58 10.37
CA THR A 192 -11.10 1.71 11.54
C THR A 192 -11.68 2.51 12.72
N PRO A 193 -12.73 2.02 13.40
CA PRO A 193 -13.28 2.68 14.58
C PRO A 193 -12.18 2.96 15.62
N PHE A 194 -12.15 4.19 16.18
CA PHE A 194 -11.05 4.64 17.04
C PHE A 194 -10.76 3.70 18.22
N PRO A 195 -11.76 3.12 18.94
CA PRO A 195 -11.47 2.17 20.01
C PRO A 195 -10.76 0.89 19.54
N GLU A 196 -11.08 0.43 18.30
CA GLU A 196 -10.41 -0.72 17.69
C GLU A 196 -8.98 -0.36 17.26
N LEU A 197 -8.80 0.80 16.64
CA LEU A 197 -7.50 1.32 16.24
C LEU A 197 -6.59 1.46 17.46
N ALA A 198 -7.08 2.10 18.52
CA ALA A 198 -6.35 2.29 19.76
C ALA A 198 -5.93 0.96 20.42
N ALA A 199 -6.82 -0.04 20.42
CA ALA A 199 -6.49 -1.35 20.96
C ALA A 199 -5.37 -2.05 20.18
N LYS A 200 -5.33 -1.88 18.85
CA LYS A 200 -4.31 -2.48 17.98
C LYS A 200 -2.97 -1.77 18.11
N VAL A 201 -3.00 -0.44 18.19
CA VAL A 201 -1.82 0.41 18.32
C VAL A 201 -1.15 0.21 19.67
N ARG A 202 -1.90 0.23 20.79
CA ARG A 202 -1.35 0.08 22.15
C ARG A 202 -0.77 -1.30 22.45
N ASP A 203 -1.21 -2.33 21.73
CA ASP A 203 -0.69 -3.69 21.89
C ASP A 203 0.55 -3.95 21.03
N ALA A 204 0.92 -3.03 20.13
CA ALA A 204 2.09 -3.14 19.25
C ALA A 204 3.36 -2.61 19.95
N GLU A 205 4.52 -3.20 19.64
CA GLU A 205 5.83 -2.71 20.10
C GLU A 205 6.29 -1.44 19.36
N VAL A 206 5.90 -1.32 18.09
CA VAL A 206 6.19 -0.17 17.23
C VAL A 206 5.12 -0.05 16.17
N VAL A 207 4.77 1.19 15.80
CA VAL A 207 3.80 1.49 14.74
C VAL A 207 4.45 2.39 13.69
N PHE A 208 4.20 2.07 12.42
CA PHE A 208 4.67 2.83 11.26
C PHE A 208 3.50 3.45 10.51
N THR A 209 3.73 4.60 9.92
CA THR A 209 2.82 5.19 8.94
C THR A 209 3.59 6.03 7.91
N CYS A 210 2.99 6.22 6.73
CA CYS A 210 3.62 6.89 5.61
C CYS A 210 3.25 8.38 5.48
N THR A 211 2.45 8.95 6.40
CA THR A 211 2.04 10.36 6.37
C THR A 211 2.07 10.98 7.76
N ALA A 212 2.33 12.30 7.83
CA ALA A 212 2.31 13.08 9.06
C ALA A 212 0.92 13.07 9.73
N ALA A 213 -0.15 13.26 8.95
CA ALA A 213 -1.52 13.17 9.46
C ALA A 213 -1.85 11.79 10.01
N GLY A 214 -1.37 10.72 9.37
CA GLY A 214 -1.46 9.36 9.90
C GLY A 214 -0.72 9.21 11.23
N ARG A 215 0.48 9.79 11.37
CA ARG A 215 1.24 9.81 12.62
C ARG A 215 0.46 10.48 13.75
N GLU A 216 -0.11 11.65 13.50
CA GLU A 216 -0.93 12.37 14.50
C GLU A 216 -2.08 11.50 15.01
N GLN A 217 -2.87 10.94 14.10
CA GLN A 217 -4.00 10.08 14.45
C GLN A 217 -3.58 8.83 15.24
N LEU A 218 -2.48 8.19 14.84
CA LEU A 218 -1.96 6.99 15.50
C LEU A 218 -1.31 7.32 16.85
N THR A 219 -0.67 8.49 17.01
CA THR A 219 -0.14 8.97 18.29
C THR A 219 -1.26 9.19 19.31
N LEU A 220 -2.39 9.76 18.87
CA LEU A 220 -3.59 9.85 19.72
C LEU A 220 -4.10 8.45 20.13
N ALA A 221 -4.10 7.50 19.21
CA ALA A 221 -4.51 6.13 19.47
C ALA A 221 -3.55 5.39 20.42
N ALA A 222 -2.25 5.65 20.33
CA ALA A 222 -1.20 5.08 21.19
C ALA A 222 -1.28 5.56 22.63
N ALA A 223 -1.75 6.79 22.86
CA ALA A 223 -1.81 7.42 24.19
C ALA A 223 -0.46 7.32 24.95
N SER A 224 0.64 7.58 24.25
CA SER A 224 2.05 7.51 24.74
C SER A 224 2.54 6.11 25.14
N ALA A 225 1.78 5.04 24.84
CA ALA A 225 2.20 3.67 25.20
C ALA A 225 3.11 3.02 24.15
N THR A 226 3.01 3.44 22.89
CA THR A 226 3.69 2.79 21.75
C THR A 226 4.35 3.85 20.87
N PRO A 227 5.64 3.67 20.47
CA PRO A 227 6.30 4.54 19.50
C PRO A 227 5.57 4.53 18.15
N VAL A 228 5.27 5.71 17.60
CA VAL A 228 4.66 5.89 16.27
C VAL A 228 5.66 6.61 15.37
N LEU A 229 6.16 5.89 14.37
CA LEU A 229 7.18 6.37 13.45
C LEU A 229 6.56 6.77 12.11
N HIS A 230 6.91 7.97 11.64
CA HIS A 230 6.57 8.44 10.30
C HIS A 230 7.72 8.13 9.36
N ILE A 231 7.52 7.15 8.48
CA ILE A 231 8.47 6.77 7.44
C ILE A 231 7.70 6.70 6.12
N HIS A 232 8.03 7.58 5.19
CA HIS A 232 7.38 7.60 3.87
C HIS A 232 7.61 6.28 3.11
N HIS A 233 6.68 5.94 2.23
CA HIS A 233 6.95 4.94 1.20
C HIS A 233 8.00 5.51 0.25
N GLY A 234 9.03 4.72 -0.04
CA GLY A 234 10.09 5.11 -0.95
C GLY A 234 9.86 4.60 -2.37
N VAL A 235 10.47 5.28 -3.32
CA VAL A 235 10.55 4.87 -4.73
C VAL A 235 12.01 4.66 -5.12
N ALA A 236 12.27 3.80 -6.13
CA ALA A 236 13.62 3.65 -6.65
C ALA A 236 14.02 4.93 -7.42
N ILE A 237 15.09 5.56 -6.96
CA ILE A 237 15.69 6.68 -7.70
C ILE A 237 16.66 6.07 -8.71
N GLU A 238 16.17 5.85 -9.91
CA GLU A 238 16.99 5.41 -11.03
C GLU A 238 17.62 6.62 -11.73
N ALA A 239 18.79 6.43 -12.31
CA ALA A 239 19.34 7.40 -13.24
C ALA A 239 18.45 7.40 -14.50
N VAL A 240 17.42 8.23 -14.49
CA VAL A 240 16.65 8.50 -15.70
C VAL A 240 17.52 9.39 -16.57
N GLY A 241 17.89 8.91 -17.76
CA GLY A 241 18.58 9.76 -18.77
C GLY A 241 17.73 11.00 -19.05
N ASP A 242 18.35 12.08 -19.53
CA ASP A 242 17.66 13.33 -19.84
C ASP A 242 16.40 13.06 -20.64
N ARG A 243 15.26 13.39 -20.02
CA ARG A 243 13.96 13.21 -20.67
C ARG A 243 13.79 14.24 -21.78
N THR A 244 13.80 13.77 -23.01
CA THR A 244 13.39 14.62 -24.13
C THR A 244 11.88 14.84 -24.05
N ALA A 245 11.44 16.10 -24.09
CA ALA A 245 10.02 16.42 -24.12
C ALA A 245 9.34 15.64 -25.27
N PRO A 246 8.22 14.98 -25.06
CA PRO A 246 7.54 14.24 -26.12
C PRO A 246 7.12 15.20 -27.23
N SER A 247 7.19 14.74 -28.48
CA SER A 247 6.66 15.45 -29.64
C SER A 247 5.18 15.12 -29.86
N GLY A 248 4.43 16.02 -30.51
CA GLY A 248 3.05 15.82 -30.88
C GLY A 248 2.04 16.47 -29.94
N ALA A 249 0.76 16.08 -30.05
CA ALA A 249 -0.30 16.65 -29.23
C ALA A 249 -0.07 16.41 -27.73
N PRO A 250 -0.31 17.41 -26.86
CA PRO A 250 -0.12 17.30 -25.42
C PRO A 250 -0.86 16.10 -24.83
N ARG A 251 -0.16 15.30 -24.01
CA ARG A 251 -0.70 14.09 -23.38
C ARG A 251 -0.73 14.24 -21.86
N ILE A 252 -1.91 14.18 -21.29
CA ILE A 252 -2.15 14.13 -19.84
C ILE A 252 -2.28 12.66 -19.44
N LEU A 253 -1.52 12.22 -18.45
CA LEU A 253 -1.57 10.86 -17.93
C LEU A 253 -2.07 10.85 -16.49
N THR A 254 -2.96 9.91 -16.19
CA THR A 254 -3.29 9.53 -14.82
C THR A 254 -3.18 8.00 -14.67
N VAL A 255 -2.63 7.55 -13.54
CA VAL A 255 -2.46 6.14 -13.22
C VAL A 255 -3.03 5.88 -11.83
N GLY A 256 -3.89 4.86 -11.70
CA GLY A 256 -4.42 4.47 -10.41
C GLY A 256 -5.72 3.68 -10.49
N ARG A 257 -6.10 3.08 -9.37
CA ARG A 257 -7.39 2.38 -9.27
C ARG A 257 -8.53 3.34 -9.56
N LEU A 258 -9.52 2.88 -10.33
CA LEU A 258 -10.72 3.67 -10.63
C LEU A 258 -11.71 3.55 -9.46
N VAL A 259 -11.41 4.32 -8.39
CA VAL A 259 -12.22 4.44 -7.18
C VAL A 259 -12.46 5.93 -6.87
N GLU A 260 -13.54 6.23 -6.17
CA GLU A 260 -14.05 7.58 -5.97
C GLU A 260 -13.01 8.57 -5.44
N LYS A 261 -12.21 8.17 -4.44
CA LYS A 261 -11.20 9.03 -3.82
C LYS A 261 -10.04 9.45 -4.74
N LYS A 262 -9.88 8.79 -5.91
CA LYS A 262 -8.87 9.18 -6.90
C LYS A 262 -9.32 10.35 -7.80
N GLY A 263 -10.59 10.75 -7.77
CA GLY A 263 -11.10 11.94 -8.42
C GLY A 263 -11.03 11.94 -9.95
N HIS A 264 -11.05 10.77 -10.59
CA HIS A 264 -11.02 10.69 -12.05
C HIS A 264 -12.17 11.44 -12.72
N ASP A 265 -13.31 11.57 -12.07
CA ASP A 265 -14.44 12.37 -12.55
C ASP A 265 -14.14 13.89 -12.54
N THR A 266 -13.43 14.42 -11.55
CA THR A 266 -12.94 15.79 -11.55
C THR A 266 -11.98 16.03 -12.72
N LEU A 267 -11.06 15.10 -12.96
CA LEU A 267 -10.12 15.20 -14.08
C LEU A 267 -10.83 15.14 -15.45
N ILE A 268 -11.85 14.27 -15.62
CA ILE A 268 -12.68 14.21 -16.84
C ILE A 268 -13.45 15.52 -17.04
N ARG A 269 -14.01 16.12 -15.98
CA ARG A 269 -14.66 17.44 -16.06
C ARG A 269 -13.67 18.54 -16.41
N ALA A 270 -12.45 18.51 -15.86
CA ALA A 270 -11.38 19.43 -16.24
C ALA A 270 -11.00 19.29 -17.73
N ALA A 271 -10.99 18.06 -18.25
CA ALA A 271 -10.78 17.81 -19.68
C ALA A 271 -11.90 18.43 -20.56
N ALA A 272 -13.17 18.38 -20.13
CA ALA A 272 -14.25 19.08 -20.84
C ALA A 272 -14.02 20.59 -20.90
N ILE A 273 -13.60 21.18 -19.80
CA ILE A 273 -13.27 22.64 -19.74
C ILE A 273 -12.12 22.98 -20.67
N LEU A 274 -11.05 22.17 -20.71
CA LEU A 274 -9.93 22.35 -21.63
C LEU A 274 -10.37 22.28 -23.10
N ARG A 275 -11.20 21.31 -23.45
CA ARG A 275 -11.80 21.19 -24.81
C ARG A 275 -12.60 22.44 -25.16
N ASP A 276 -13.45 22.92 -24.25
CA ASP A 276 -14.32 24.11 -24.47
C ASP A 276 -13.49 25.40 -24.62
N ARG A 277 -12.27 25.43 -24.07
CA ARG A 277 -11.27 26.49 -24.29
C ARG A 277 -10.50 26.32 -25.61
N GLY A 278 -10.76 25.27 -26.38
CA GLY A 278 -10.08 24.97 -27.65
C GLY A 278 -8.70 24.33 -27.52
N ALA A 279 -8.35 23.84 -26.35
CA ALA A 279 -7.05 23.19 -26.14
C ALA A 279 -6.99 21.84 -26.87
N GLN A 280 -5.85 21.57 -27.52
CA GLN A 280 -5.55 20.27 -28.11
C GLN A 280 -4.81 19.40 -27.10
N PHE A 281 -5.36 18.25 -26.74
CA PHE A 281 -4.79 17.33 -25.77
C PHE A 281 -5.37 15.93 -25.90
N SER A 282 -4.71 14.94 -25.27
CA SER A 282 -5.29 13.63 -24.99
C SER A 282 -5.14 13.32 -23.49
N LEU A 283 -6.21 12.82 -22.86
CA LEU A 283 -6.22 12.34 -21.48
C LEU A 283 -6.19 10.80 -21.50
N ARG A 284 -5.16 10.22 -20.92
CA ARG A 284 -4.96 8.78 -20.82
C ARG A 284 -5.13 8.32 -19.39
N ILE A 285 -6.08 7.40 -19.15
CA ILE A 285 -6.46 6.90 -17.82
C ILE A 285 -6.07 5.44 -17.73
N ALA A 286 -5.04 5.13 -16.94
CA ALA A 286 -4.55 3.79 -16.70
C ALA A 286 -5.02 3.27 -15.33
N GLY A 287 -5.59 2.06 -15.33
CA GLY A 287 -6.08 1.37 -14.15
C GLY A 287 -7.46 0.78 -14.33
N GLU A 288 -7.92 0.08 -13.32
CA GLU A 288 -9.25 -0.54 -13.25
C GLU A 288 -9.93 -0.24 -11.90
N GLY A 289 -11.24 -0.46 -11.80
CA GLY A 289 -11.96 -0.30 -10.54
C GLY A 289 -13.46 -0.13 -10.73
N VAL A 290 -14.16 -0.06 -9.60
CA VAL A 290 -15.65 -0.01 -9.55
C VAL A 290 -16.26 1.21 -10.22
N GLU A 291 -15.49 2.29 -10.36
CA GLU A 291 -15.95 3.53 -11.02
C GLU A 291 -15.89 3.47 -12.55
N TRP A 292 -15.27 2.45 -13.15
CA TRP A 292 -15.13 2.32 -14.61
C TRP A 292 -16.42 2.61 -15.39
N PRO A 293 -17.57 1.96 -15.10
CA PRO A 293 -18.78 2.19 -15.88
C PRO A 293 -19.33 3.61 -15.73
N ARG A 294 -19.18 4.21 -14.53
CA ARG A 294 -19.62 5.60 -14.26
C ARG A 294 -18.76 6.60 -15.03
N LEU A 295 -17.44 6.39 -15.02
CA LEU A 295 -16.51 7.27 -15.73
C LEU A 295 -16.67 7.20 -17.24
N GLN A 296 -16.93 6.02 -17.82
CA GLN A 296 -17.24 5.89 -19.24
C GLN A 296 -18.51 6.66 -19.63
N ARG A 297 -19.58 6.54 -18.83
CA ARG A 297 -20.80 7.31 -19.05
C ARG A 297 -20.55 8.83 -18.97
N LEU A 298 -19.68 9.27 -18.03
CA LEU A 298 -19.33 10.68 -17.91
C LEU A 298 -18.57 11.18 -19.14
N VAL A 299 -17.62 10.41 -19.66
CA VAL A 299 -16.89 10.76 -20.91
C VAL A 299 -17.87 10.89 -22.08
N HIS A 300 -18.82 9.98 -22.21
CA HIS A 300 -19.84 10.05 -23.25
C HIS A 300 -20.78 11.25 -23.08
N ALA A 301 -21.28 11.49 -21.87
CA ALA A 301 -22.17 12.61 -21.56
C ALA A 301 -21.53 13.98 -21.77
N LEU A 302 -20.21 14.06 -21.67
CA LEU A 302 -19.42 15.29 -21.92
C LEU A 302 -18.84 15.36 -23.33
N ASP A 303 -19.17 14.43 -24.23
CA ASP A 303 -18.64 14.36 -25.60
C ASP A 303 -17.10 14.41 -25.66
N LEU A 304 -16.45 13.61 -24.81
CA LEU A 304 -14.98 13.56 -24.69
C LEU A 304 -14.37 12.33 -25.37
N GLY A 305 -15.12 11.58 -26.19
CA GLY A 305 -14.64 10.35 -26.81
C GLY A 305 -13.38 10.51 -27.66
N ALA A 306 -13.18 11.67 -28.28
CA ALA A 306 -11.98 11.99 -29.04
C ALA A 306 -10.76 12.40 -28.17
N HIS A 307 -10.98 12.75 -26.90
CA HIS A 307 -9.95 13.28 -26.01
C HIS A 307 -9.54 12.32 -24.90
N VAL A 308 -10.41 11.40 -24.48
CA VAL A 308 -10.18 10.53 -23.32
C VAL A 308 -10.06 9.06 -23.73
N THR A 309 -8.98 8.42 -23.31
CA THR A 309 -8.74 6.99 -23.56
C THR A 309 -8.53 6.26 -22.23
N PHE A 310 -9.34 5.22 -21.98
CA PHE A 310 -9.10 4.28 -20.87
C PHE A 310 -8.19 3.16 -21.35
N LEU A 311 -7.07 2.95 -20.63
CA LEU A 311 -6.04 1.97 -20.97
C LEU A 311 -6.25 0.61 -20.32
N GLY A 312 -7.10 0.54 -19.27
CA GLY A 312 -7.17 -0.65 -18.44
C GLY A 312 -5.97 -0.78 -17.48
N PRO A 313 -5.84 -1.94 -16.83
CA PRO A 313 -4.69 -2.23 -16.01
C PRO A 313 -3.45 -2.41 -16.89
N LEU A 314 -2.35 -1.77 -16.51
CA LEU A 314 -1.06 -1.80 -17.22
C LEU A 314 -0.01 -2.50 -16.37
N THR A 315 0.93 -3.17 -17.03
CA THR A 315 2.17 -3.65 -16.41
C THR A 315 3.09 -2.48 -16.04
N PRO A 316 4.05 -2.65 -15.12
CA PRO A 316 5.03 -1.62 -14.81
C PRO A 316 5.77 -1.09 -16.05
N ALA A 317 6.16 -1.96 -16.98
CA ALA A 317 6.82 -1.56 -18.24
C ALA A 317 5.93 -0.68 -19.13
N GLU A 318 4.61 -1.01 -19.23
CA GLU A 318 3.64 -0.19 -19.96
C GLU A 318 3.41 1.15 -19.27
N VAL A 319 3.31 1.19 -17.93
CA VAL A 319 3.23 2.44 -17.16
C VAL A 319 4.47 3.31 -17.42
N HIS A 320 5.66 2.73 -17.45
CA HIS A 320 6.89 3.44 -17.82
C HIS A 320 6.84 4.01 -19.25
N ALA A 321 6.28 3.27 -20.21
CA ALA A 321 6.10 3.77 -21.58
C ALA A 321 5.14 4.96 -21.63
N GLU A 322 4.02 4.89 -20.88
CA GLU A 322 3.07 6.00 -20.75
C GLU A 322 3.69 7.23 -20.08
N HIS A 323 4.48 7.05 -19.01
CA HIS A 323 5.22 8.15 -18.38
C HIS A 323 6.17 8.85 -19.37
N ARG A 324 6.91 8.09 -20.20
CA ARG A 324 7.81 8.69 -21.20
C ARG A 324 7.06 9.50 -22.26
N ALA A 325 5.87 9.06 -22.61
CA ALA A 325 5.04 9.68 -23.64
C ALA A 325 4.13 10.80 -23.12
N ALA A 326 3.97 10.96 -21.81
CA ALA A 326 3.13 11.99 -21.21
C ALA A 326 3.83 13.35 -21.17
N HIS A 327 3.09 14.46 -21.19
CA HIS A 327 3.57 15.82 -21.01
C HIS A 327 3.37 16.30 -19.58
N VAL A 328 2.34 15.79 -18.90
CA VAL A 328 1.99 16.09 -17.51
C VAL A 328 1.34 14.87 -16.87
N PHE A 329 1.63 14.64 -15.61
CA PHE A 329 0.93 13.68 -14.78
C PHE A 329 -0.13 14.38 -13.92
N ALA A 330 -1.35 13.86 -13.91
CA ALA A 330 -2.49 14.46 -13.24
C ALA A 330 -3.16 13.46 -12.27
N LEU A 331 -3.41 13.87 -11.02
CA LEU A 331 -4.11 13.05 -10.04
C LEU A 331 -4.99 13.90 -9.13
N ALA A 332 -6.31 13.76 -9.23
CA ALA A 332 -7.29 14.62 -8.57
C ALA A 332 -7.83 14.02 -7.25
N CYS A 333 -6.96 13.50 -6.38
CA CYS A 333 -7.32 12.86 -5.11
C CYS A 333 -8.25 13.74 -4.26
N ARG A 334 -9.17 13.09 -3.51
CA ARG A 334 -10.08 13.74 -2.56
C ARG A 334 -10.24 12.91 -1.28
N THR A 335 -10.69 13.57 -0.23
CA THR A 335 -11.20 12.90 0.97
C THR A 335 -12.72 12.71 0.81
N LEU A 336 -13.19 11.49 1.02
CA LEU A 336 -14.62 11.16 0.94
C LEU A 336 -15.35 11.56 2.23
N ALA A 337 -16.68 11.68 2.18
CA ALA A 337 -17.52 12.03 3.32
C ALA A 337 -17.38 11.06 4.50
N ASN A 338 -17.05 9.79 4.23
CA ASN A 338 -16.78 8.79 5.27
C ASN A 338 -15.35 8.82 5.83
N GLY A 339 -14.52 9.78 5.39
CA GLY A 339 -13.13 9.93 5.79
C GLY A 339 -12.11 9.12 4.97
N ASP A 340 -12.55 8.24 4.01
CA ASP A 340 -11.60 7.52 3.15
C ASP A 340 -10.81 8.49 2.28
N ARG A 341 -9.50 8.35 2.31
CA ARG A 341 -8.54 9.16 1.56
C ARG A 341 -7.33 8.34 1.16
N ASP A 342 -6.53 8.86 0.27
CA ASP A 342 -5.20 8.28 0.05
C ASP A 342 -4.24 8.72 1.17
N GLY A 343 -3.28 7.85 1.48
CA GLY A 343 -2.08 8.24 2.18
C GLY A 343 -1.15 8.94 1.19
N LEU A 344 0.10 8.51 1.09
CA LEU A 344 1.03 8.97 0.06
C LEU A 344 0.79 8.17 -1.24
N PRO A 345 0.31 8.80 -2.34
CA PRO A 345 0.07 8.07 -3.58
C PRO A 345 1.39 7.75 -4.31
N ASN A 346 1.83 6.49 -4.27
CA ASN A 346 3.11 6.07 -4.87
C ASN A 346 3.24 6.44 -6.35
N VAL A 347 2.14 6.43 -7.10
CA VAL A 347 2.12 6.83 -8.53
C VAL A 347 2.56 8.27 -8.77
N LEU A 348 2.41 9.17 -7.77
CA LEU A 348 2.96 10.53 -7.83
C LEU A 348 4.49 10.48 -7.75
N LEU A 349 5.04 9.72 -6.80
CA LEU A 349 6.49 9.56 -6.65
C LEU A 349 7.10 8.94 -7.90
N GLU A 350 6.42 7.95 -8.48
CA GLU A 350 6.83 7.31 -9.73
C GLU A 350 6.86 8.29 -10.91
N ALA A 351 5.90 9.20 -11.00
CA ALA A 351 5.87 10.25 -12.02
C ALA A 351 6.97 11.31 -11.78
N MET A 352 7.20 11.71 -10.51
CA MET A 352 8.23 12.68 -10.09
C MET A 352 9.64 12.16 -10.45
N VAL A 353 9.96 10.88 -10.20
CA VAL A 353 11.25 10.28 -10.58
C VAL A 353 11.48 10.36 -12.08
N ARG A 354 10.41 10.35 -12.89
CA ARG A 354 10.48 10.35 -14.36
C ARG A 354 10.39 11.74 -14.99
N ASP A 355 10.72 12.78 -14.23
CA ASP A 355 10.75 14.17 -14.71
C ASP A 355 9.41 14.62 -15.34
N LEU A 356 8.28 14.15 -14.78
CA LEU A 356 6.97 14.62 -15.18
C LEU A 356 6.57 15.83 -14.32
N PRO A 357 6.14 16.94 -14.92
CA PRO A 357 5.45 17.97 -14.18
C PRO A 357 4.14 17.39 -13.62
N ILE A 358 3.82 17.75 -12.38
CA ILE A 358 2.68 17.21 -11.65
C ILE A 358 1.59 18.28 -11.50
N VAL A 359 0.34 17.90 -11.76
CA VAL A 359 -0.85 18.67 -11.33
C VAL A 359 -1.69 17.77 -10.44
N SER A 360 -1.93 18.18 -9.21
CA SER A 360 -2.70 17.38 -8.25
C SER A 360 -3.56 18.26 -7.34
N THR A 361 -4.26 17.63 -6.40
CA THR A 361 -5.11 18.32 -5.43
C THR A 361 -4.41 18.48 -4.09
N ARG A 362 -4.78 19.52 -3.34
CA ARG A 362 -4.26 19.83 -2.01
C ARG A 362 -4.86 18.87 -0.98
N GLN A 363 -4.34 17.63 -0.96
CA GLN A 363 -4.64 16.59 0.00
C GLN A 363 -3.43 16.36 0.91
N GLU A 364 -3.64 15.94 2.16
CA GLU A 364 -2.58 15.75 3.16
C GLU A 364 -1.39 14.96 2.62
N GLY A 365 -1.59 13.71 2.20
CA GLY A 365 -0.50 12.89 1.69
C GLY A 365 0.10 13.37 0.36
N VAL A 366 -0.66 14.11 -0.46
CA VAL A 366 -0.16 14.75 -1.69
C VAL A 366 0.72 15.95 -1.36
N SER A 367 0.27 16.79 -0.41
CA SER A 367 1.01 17.99 0.03
C SER A 367 2.30 17.64 0.77
N GLU A 368 2.45 16.42 1.27
CA GLU A 368 3.74 15.94 1.79
C GLU A 368 4.75 15.65 0.69
N ALA A 369 4.30 15.23 -0.51
CA ALA A 369 5.17 14.96 -1.63
C ALA A 369 5.46 16.19 -2.49
N ILE A 370 4.46 17.07 -2.64
CA ILE A 370 4.48 18.18 -3.60
C ILE A 370 4.41 19.51 -2.88
N GLU A 371 5.38 20.37 -3.17
CA GLU A 371 5.39 21.78 -2.84
C GLU A 371 4.80 22.57 -4.01
N ASP A 372 3.71 23.31 -3.74
CA ASP A 372 2.95 24.06 -4.76
C ASP A 372 3.81 25.15 -5.42
N GLY A 373 3.84 25.15 -6.74
CA GLY A 373 4.63 26.07 -7.55
C GLY A 373 6.10 25.71 -7.70
N TYR A 374 6.63 24.73 -6.94
CA TYR A 374 8.01 24.27 -7.03
C TYR A 374 8.13 22.85 -7.62
N SER A 375 7.48 21.85 -7.01
CA SER A 375 7.55 20.46 -7.45
C SER A 375 6.26 19.93 -8.09
N GLY A 376 5.28 20.81 -8.26
CA GLY A 376 3.99 20.56 -8.89
C GLY A 376 3.05 21.73 -8.70
N LEU A 377 1.85 21.64 -9.27
CA LEU A 377 0.75 22.56 -8.99
C LEU A 377 -0.32 21.85 -8.16
N LEU A 378 -0.73 22.46 -7.06
CA LEU A 378 -1.77 21.96 -6.16
C LEU A 378 -3.00 22.84 -6.21
N VAL A 379 -4.15 22.25 -6.58
CA VAL A 379 -5.44 22.92 -6.65
C VAL A 379 -6.40 22.38 -5.56
N PRO A 380 -7.50 23.08 -5.26
CA PRO A 380 -8.52 22.54 -4.36
C PRO A 380 -9.10 21.22 -4.88
N SER A 381 -9.47 20.31 -3.96
CA SER A 381 -10.17 19.09 -4.32
C SER A 381 -11.55 19.41 -4.90
N ASP A 382 -12.01 18.57 -5.84
CA ASP A 382 -13.32 18.69 -6.49
C ASP A 382 -13.53 19.95 -7.32
N ASP A 383 -12.48 20.73 -7.57
CA ASP A 383 -12.51 21.93 -8.40
C ASP A 383 -11.95 21.65 -9.80
N ALA A 384 -12.84 21.26 -10.72
CA ALA A 384 -12.49 20.98 -12.11
C ALA A 384 -11.99 22.23 -12.87
N HIS A 385 -12.44 23.43 -12.51
CA HIS A 385 -12.00 24.69 -13.15
C HIS A 385 -10.56 25.03 -12.80
N SER A 386 -10.22 25.00 -11.51
CA SER A 386 -8.84 25.21 -11.04
C SER A 386 -7.91 24.13 -11.61
N PHE A 387 -8.39 22.87 -11.68
CA PHE A 387 -7.63 21.77 -12.24
C PHE A 387 -7.34 21.96 -13.74
N ALA A 388 -8.36 22.36 -14.53
CA ALA A 388 -8.19 22.68 -15.95
C ALA A 388 -7.21 23.84 -16.16
N THR A 389 -7.31 24.91 -15.37
CA THR A 389 -6.40 26.05 -15.46
C THR A 389 -4.95 25.68 -15.13
N ALA A 390 -4.73 24.84 -14.12
CA ALA A 390 -3.40 24.35 -13.78
C ALA A 390 -2.81 23.46 -14.90
N LEU A 391 -3.61 22.55 -15.46
CA LEU A 391 -3.21 21.75 -16.60
C LEU A 391 -2.85 22.62 -17.82
N GLU A 392 -3.70 23.57 -18.18
CA GLU A 392 -3.48 24.48 -19.30
C GLU A 392 -2.15 25.24 -19.14
N ARG A 393 -1.88 25.80 -17.97
CA ARG A 393 -0.62 26.51 -17.67
C ARG A 393 0.61 25.61 -17.93
N VAL A 394 0.56 24.37 -17.47
CA VAL A 394 1.69 23.43 -17.66
C VAL A 394 1.84 23.02 -19.14
N LEU A 395 0.73 22.86 -19.87
CA LEU A 395 0.73 22.44 -21.26
C LEU A 395 1.19 23.54 -22.22
N VAL A 396 0.91 24.82 -21.91
CA VAL A 396 1.25 25.97 -22.79
C VAL A 396 2.58 26.64 -22.45
N ASP A 397 3.13 26.41 -21.23
CA ASP A 397 4.40 26.97 -20.78
C ASP A 397 5.46 25.89 -20.55
N PRO A 398 6.34 25.63 -21.53
CA PRO A 398 7.42 24.64 -21.38
C PRO A 398 8.46 25.05 -20.31
N GLY A 399 8.57 26.35 -19.99
CA GLY A 399 9.45 26.84 -18.92
C GLY A 399 8.93 26.40 -17.56
N LEU A 400 7.65 26.64 -17.30
CA LEU A 400 6.98 26.18 -16.10
C LEU A 400 7.02 24.65 -15.98
N ALA A 401 6.72 23.93 -17.07
CA ALA A 401 6.75 22.46 -17.08
C ALA A 401 8.12 21.91 -16.66
N ARG A 402 9.21 22.45 -17.23
CA ARG A 402 10.59 22.06 -16.84
C ARG A 402 10.93 22.43 -15.41
N HIS A 403 10.53 23.61 -14.94
CA HIS A 403 10.74 24.03 -13.54
C HIS A 403 10.09 23.06 -12.56
N LEU A 404 8.80 22.76 -12.76
CA LEU A 404 8.05 21.82 -11.89
C LEU A 404 8.62 20.41 -11.93
N ALA A 405 9.01 19.91 -13.11
CA ALA A 405 9.61 18.60 -13.25
C ALA A 405 10.97 18.49 -12.53
N ALA A 406 11.82 19.51 -12.66
CA ALA A 406 13.11 19.56 -11.95
C ALA A 406 12.93 19.62 -10.43
N GLY A 407 11.98 20.43 -9.93
CA GLY A 407 11.61 20.49 -8.52
C GLY A 407 11.04 19.16 -8.01
N ALA A 408 10.18 18.51 -8.80
CA ALA A 408 9.64 17.19 -8.47
C ALA A 408 10.75 16.16 -8.32
N ARG A 409 11.69 16.10 -9.26
CA ARG A 409 12.84 15.19 -9.21
C ARG A 409 13.73 15.46 -7.99
N ALA A 410 14.05 16.73 -7.70
CA ALA A 410 14.83 17.10 -6.53
C ALA A 410 14.14 16.65 -5.23
N ALA A 411 12.84 16.96 -5.08
CA ALA A 411 12.07 16.61 -3.91
C ALA A 411 11.98 15.09 -3.69
N VAL A 412 11.76 14.30 -4.75
CA VAL A 412 11.67 12.84 -4.61
C VAL A 412 13.03 12.22 -4.31
N ALA A 413 14.11 12.70 -4.89
CA ALA A 413 15.45 12.20 -4.62
C ALA A 413 15.91 12.49 -3.18
N GLU A 414 15.54 13.66 -2.64
CA GLU A 414 15.91 14.05 -1.27
C GLU A 414 15.12 13.29 -0.20
N ARG A 415 13.80 13.12 -0.40
CA ARG A 415 12.89 12.70 0.68
C ARG A 415 12.31 11.29 0.51
N PHE A 416 12.34 10.73 -0.69
CA PHE A 416 11.62 9.50 -1.00
C PHE A 416 12.49 8.42 -1.66
N ASP A 417 13.84 8.51 -1.53
CA ASP A 417 14.71 7.42 -1.98
C ASP A 417 14.49 6.17 -1.11
N ARG A 418 13.95 5.13 -1.73
CA ARG A 418 13.70 3.83 -1.10
C ARG A 418 14.95 3.27 -0.41
N ARG A 419 16.15 3.47 -0.97
CA ARG A 419 17.41 2.98 -0.39
C ARG A 419 17.75 3.65 0.94
N ALA A 420 17.26 4.87 1.16
CA ALA A 420 17.41 5.57 2.42
C ALA A 420 16.30 5.24 3.44
N LEU A 421 15.08 4.94 2.96
CA LEU A 421 13.90 4.76 3.81
C LEU A 421 13.72 3.33 4.32
N LEU A 422 13.97 2.31 3.49
CA LEU A 422 13.80 0.90 3.91
C LEU A 422 14.69 0.51 5.09
N PRO A 423 15.97 0.93 5.17
CA PRO A 423 16.80 0.69 6.36
C PRO A 423 16.15 1.15 7.66
N LEU A 424 15.44 2.27 7.66
CA LEU A 424 14.79 2.82 8.84
C LEU A 424 13.69 1.92 9.40
N VAL A 425 12.95 1.24 8.52
CA VAL A 425 11.93 0.25 8.93
C VAL A 425 12.62 -0.94 9.59
N ALA A 426 13.67 -1.48 8.97
CA ALA A 426 14.43 -2.61 9.53
C ALA A 426 15.08 -2.26 10.88
N ASP A 427 15.70 -1.07 10.98
CA ASP A 427 16.35 -0.61 12.22
C ASP A 427 15.32 -0.41 13.35
N ALA A 428 14.13 0.12 13.03
CA ALA A 428 13.06 0.29 14.00
C ALA A 428 12.47 -1.05 14.46
N LEU A 429 12.30 -2.03 13.55
CA LEU A 429 11.89 -3.39 13.90
C LEU A 429 12.93 -4.06 14.80
N ALA A 430 14.23 -3.86 14.54
CA ALA A 430 15.31 -4.36 15.39
C ALA A 430 15.33 -3.67 16.77
N GLY A 431 15.16 -2.35 16.79
CA GLY A 431 15.06 -1.57 18.04
C GLY A 431 13.87 -1.96 18.92
N ALA A 432 12.77 -2.38 18.30
CA ALA A 432 11.60 -2.93 18.99
C ALA A 432 11.75 -4.43 19.36
N GLY A 433 12.90 -5.07 19.10
CA GLY A 433 13.16 -6.47 19.40
C GLY A 433 12.40 -7.48 18.53
N LEU A 434 11.87 -7.04 17.37
CA LEU A 434 11.10 -7.88 16.47
C LEU A 434 11.96 -8.66 15.46
N ILE A 435 13.16 -8.17 15.18
CA ILE A 435 14.19 -8.86 14.40
C ILE A 435 15.55 -8.70 15.06
N ARG A 436 16.51 -9.52 14.68
CA ARG A 436 17.90 -9.30 15.11
C ARG A 436 18.48 -8.09 14.36
N PRO A 437 19.30 -7.24 15.01
CA PRO A 437 20.03 -6.20 14.31
C PRO A 437 20.82 -6.80 13.15
N ALA A 438 20.75 -6.20 11.97
CA ALA A 438 21.59 -6.61 10.85
C ALA A 438 23.06 -6.42 11.24
N VAL A 439 23.91 -7.39 10.92
CA VAL A 439 25.36 -7.19 10.95
C VAL A 439 25.64 -6.04 9.99
N ALA A 440 26.25 -4.96 10.49
CA ALA A 440 26.39 -3.67 9.81
C ALA A 440 26.76 -3.85 8.32
N SER A 441 25.88 -3.45 7.42
CA SER A 441 26.21 -3.34 6.00
C SER A 441 27.14 -2.14 5.77
N PRO A 442 28.19 -2.25 4.96
CA PRO A 442 29.17 -1.19 4.75
C PRO A 442 28.69 -0.01 3.89
N SER A 443 27.40 0.10 3.59
CA SER A 443 26.85 1.21 2.81
C SER A 443 26.69 2.46 3.70
N GLY A 444 27.65 3.38 3.62
CA GLY A 444 27.67 4.65 4.36
C GLY A 444 26.63 5.69 3.93
N LEU A 445 25.43 5.28 3.57
CA LEU A 445 24.28 6.16 3.35
C LEU A 445 23.65 6.50 4.70
N HIS A 446 23.90 7.72 5.14
CA HIS A 446 23.30 8.25 6.36
C HIS A 446 21.82 8.62 6.14
N ALA A 447 20.92 8.11 6.99
CA ALA A 447 19.53 8.59 7.06
C ALA A 447 19.48 10.12 7.20
N PRO A 448 18.47 10.80 6.62
CA PRO A 448 18.27 12.23 6.84
C PRO A 448 18.24 12.57 8.33
N ALA A 449 18.82 13.69 8.71
CA ALA A 449 18.96 14.11 10.12
C ALA A 449 17.61 14.12 10.86
N THR A 450 16.56 14.57 10.19
CA THR A 450 15.17 14.64 10.70
C THR A 450 14.58 13.29 11.10
N VAL A 451 14.96 12.20 10.41
CA VAL A 451 14.46 10.85 10.73
C VAL A 451 15.22 10.24 11.88
N ARG A 452 16.56 10.51 11.99
CA ARG A 452 17.37 10.07 13.12
C ARG A 452 16.97 10.80 14.41
N GLU A 453 16.58 12.06 14.32
CA GLU A 453 16.10 12.86 15.43
C GLU A 453 14.75 12.34 15.94
N ALA A 454 13.80 12.05 15.05
CA ALA A 454 12.52 11.44 15.38
C ALA A 454 12.66 10.03 16.01
N MET A 455 13.65 9.23 15.57
CA MET A 455 13.94 7.94 16.19
C MET A 455 14.58 8.10 17.58
N ARG A 456 15.43 9.12 17.79
CA ARG A 456 16.01 9.42 19.12
C ARG A 456 14.95 9.94 20.09
N GLU A 457 14.07 10.81 19.66
CA GLU A 457 12.98 11.33 20.48
C GLU A 457 11.96 10.24 20.86
N ALA A 458 11.68 9.30 19.96
CA ALA A 458 10.76 8.20 20.23
C ALA A 458 11.32 7.11 21.15
N VAL A 459 12.66 7.03 21.30
CA VAL A 459 13.34 6.07 22.20
C VAL A 459 13.56 6.66 23.60
N VAL A 460 13.51 8.00 23.75
CA VAL A 460 13.76 8.72 25.01
C VAL A 460 12.45 9.10 25.73
N ALA A 461 11.32 9.02 25.06
CA ALA A 461 9.98 9.25 25.64
C ALA A 461 9.30 7.93 26.04
#